data_3cdd2b9e03042d6b8bd82720bd975cb0
#
_entry.id   3cdd2b9e03042d6b8bd82720bd975cb0
#
_cell.length_a   1.000
_cell.length_b   1.000
_cell.length_c   1.000
_cell.angle_alpha   90.00
_cell.angle_beta   90.00
_cell.angle_gamma   90.00
#
_symmetry.space_group_name_H-M   'P 1'
#
loop_
_entity.id
_entity.type
_entity.pdbx_description
1 polymer ?
#
loop_
_entity_poly.entity_id
_entity_poly.type
_entity_poly.pdbx_seq_one_letter_code
_entity_poly.pdbx_strand_id
1 'polypeptide(L)'
;VTYCALRAEDAMRLGASPIGVRIPDLQLYVLDARREPVPMGVTGELYVGGAGVARGYLNRPELTRERFIDDPFVAGGRLYKTGDLARWRTDGKLEYLGRNDFQVKIRGFRIELGEIEAQLAKVAGVREVVVLARDSAAEVHDSATEHAAPNALSPSPETSTATATATATATATATEKRLVAYYTGDADVAALRAQAAQHLPSYMVPSAYVRLDAWPLTPNGKLDRRA
;
A
#
# COMPACT_ATOMS: atom_id res chain seq x y z
N VAL A 1 -2.15 -12.47 15.31
CA VAL A 1 -1.88 -13.71 14.56
C VAL A 1 -0.46 -14.19 14.78
N THR A 2 0.50 -13.27 14.75
CA THR A 2 1.93 -13.52 14.97
C THR A 2 2.48 -12.64 16.09
N TYR A 3 3.62 -13.03 16.65
CA TYR A 3 4.43 -12.20 17.52
C TYR A 3 5.92 -12.33 17.18
N CYS A 4 6.67 -11.27 17.40
CA CYS A 4 8.12 -11.24 17.22
C CYS A 4 8.74 -10.42 18.35
N ALA A 5 9.64 -11.03 19.11
CA ALA A 5 10.54 -10.28 19.97
C ALA A 5 11.60 -9.63 19.07
N LEU A 6 11.55 -8.31 18.92
CA LEU A 6 12.53 -7.56 18.14
C LEU A 6 13.74 -7.23 19.00
N ARG A 7 14.94 -7.38 18.42
CA ARG A 7 16.20 -6.95 19.00
C ARG A 7 16.72 -5.74 18.25
N ALA A 8 17.65 -4.99 18.85
CA ALA A 8 18.26 -3.83 18.20
C ALA A 8 18.87 -4.16 16.83
N GLU A 9 19.43 -5.35 16.69
CA GLU A 9 19.98 -5.86 15.41
C GLU A 9 18.93 -6.08 14.32
N ASP A 10 17.68 -6.37 14.69
CA ASP A 10 16.57 -6.52 13.74
C ASP A 10 16.15 -5.17 13.16
N ALA A 11 16.26 -4.09 13.94
CA ALA A 11 15.96 -2.73 13.50
C ALA A 11 16.98 -2.15 12.50
N MET A 12 18.21 -2.67 12.52
CA MET A 12 19.29 -2.24 11.62
C MET A 12 19.30 -3.02 10.29
N ARG A 13 18.48 -4.05 10.14
CA ARG A 13 18.41 -4.82 8.91
C ARG A 13 17.60 -4.06 7.86
N LEU A 14 18.26 -3.76 6.73
CA LEU A 14 17.59 -3.29 5.53
C LEU A 14 16.76 -4.45 4.96
N GLY A 15 15.44 -4.28 4.86
CA GLY A 15 14.56 -5.28 4.29
C GLY A 15 13.15 -5.27 4.86
N ALA A 16 12.39 -6.30 4.55
CA ALA A 16 11.03 -6.45 5.01
C ALA A 16 10.95 -6.77 6.51
N SER A 17 9.88 -6.35 7.16
CA SER A 17 9.71 -6.48 8.61
C SER A 17 9.47 -7.93 9.03
N PRO A 18 10.25 -8.50 9.97
CA PRO A 18 9.92 -9.79 10.55
C PRO A 18 8.65 -9.66 11.41
N ILE A 19 7.68 -10.50 11.14
CA ILE A 19 6.43 -10.58 11.93
C ILE A 19 6.45 -11.76 12.90
N GLY A 20 7.52 -12.56 12.87
CA GLY A 20 7.83 -13.59 13.84
C GLY A 20 7.14 -14.92 13.62
N VAL A 21 6.61 -15.50 14.68
CA VAL A 21 6.00 -16.83 14.70
C VAL A 21 4.52 -16.75 15.11
N ARG A 22 3.79 -17.84 14.86
CA ARG A 22 2.38 -17.94 15.24
C ARG A 22 2.17 -17.78 16.76
N ILE A 23 1.06 -17.19 17.15
CA ILE A 23 0.55 -17.30 18.53
C ILE A 23 -0.02 -18.71 18.73
N PRO A 24 -0.14 -19.18 20.00
CA PRO A 24 -0.79 -20.46 20.29
C PRO A 24 -2.16 -20.59 19.61
N ASP A 25 -2.55 -21.83 19.32
CA ASP A 25 -3.85 -22.21 18.73
C ASP A 25 -4.11 -21.73 17.30
N LEU A 26 -3.15 -21.07 16.66
CA LEU A 26 -3.17 -20.74 15.23
C LEU A 26 -2.18 -21.57 14.43
N GLN A 27 -2.51 -21.72 13.16
CA GLN A 27 -1.64 -22.30 12.14
C GLN A 27 -1.38 -21.23 11.07
N LEU A 28 -0.17 -21.22 10.54
CA LEU A 28 0.22 -20.26 9.50
C LEU A 28 0.77 -21.04 8.31
N TYR A 29 0.25 -20.70 7.15
CA TYR A 29 0.68 -21.27 5.88
C TYR A 29 1.06 -20.13 4.94
N VAL A 30 2.16 -20.32 4.22
CA VAL A 30 2.54 -19.47 3.09
C VAL A 30 2.34 -20.30 1.84
N LEU A 31 1.34 -19.92 1.04
CA LEU A 31 0.86 -20.73 -0.09
C LEU A 31 1.02 -19.99 -1.42
N ASP A 32 1.19 -20.76 -2.48
CA ASP A 32 1.18 -20.26 -3.85
C ASP A 32 -0.26 -20.06 -4.39
N ALA A 33 -0.39 -19.71 -5.68
CA ALA A 33 -1.67 -19.54 -6.35
C ALA A 33 -2.49 -20.85 -6.46
N ARG A 34 -1.85 -22.02 -6.33
CA ARG A 34 -2.49 -23.33 -6.32
C ARG A 34 -2.88 -23.78 -4.92
N ARG A 35 -2.56 -22.96 -3.91
CA ARG A 35 -2.70 -23.27 -2.47
C ARG A 35 -1.79 -24.38 -1.97
N GLU A 36 -0.63 -24.54 -2.63
CA GLU A 36 0.42 -25.44 -2.17
C GLU A 36 1.43 -24.67 -1.31
N PRO A 37 1.97 -25.28 -0.24
CA PRO A 37 2.99 -24.65 0.59
C PRO A 37 4.24 -24.30 -0.22
N VAL A 38 4.70 -23.05 -0.11
CA VAL A 38 5.94 -22.63 -0.76
C VAL A 38 7.18 -23.00 0.06
N PRO A 39 8.33 -23.28 -0.58
CA PRO A 39 9.60 -23.51 0.11
C PRO A 39 10.05 -22.29 0.94
N MET A 40 10.96 -22.51 1.91
CA MET A 40 11.59 -21.42 2.65
C MET A 40 12.24 -20.40 1.71
N GLY A 41 12.09 -19.13 2.02
CA GLY A 41 12.60 -18.00 1.23
C GLY A 41 11.75 -17.63 0.02
N VAL A 42 10.80 -18.46 -0.37
CA VAL A 42 9.88 -18.18 -1.49
C VAL A 42 8.68 -17.38 -0.99
N THR A 43 8.31 -16.36 -1.75
CA THR A 43 7.14 -15.51 -1.45
C THR A 43 5.85 -16.23 -1.80
N GLY A 44 4.89 -16.22 -0.89
CA GLY A 44 3.53 -16.67 -1.09
C GLY A 44 2.53 -15.82 -0.32
N GLU A 45 1.25 -16.12 -0.47
CA GLU A 45 0.20 -15.49 0.32
C GLU A 45 0.08 -16.16 1.69
N LEU A 46 -0.07 -15.33 2.74
CA LEU A 46 -0.23 -15.80 4.11
C LEU A 46 -1.68 -16.23 4.36
N TYR A 47 -1.85 -17.43 4.86
CA TYR A 47 -3.11 -17.98 5.32
C TYR A 47 -3.04 -18.31 6.81
N VAL A 48 -4.17 -18.17 7.49
CA VAL A 48 -4.29 -18.41 8.94
C VAL A 48 -5.35 -19.48 9.18
N GLY A 49 -4.97 -20.56 9.86
CA GLY A 49 -5.84 -21.63 10.32
C GLY A 49 -5.92 -21.69 11.85
N GLY A 50 -6.71 -22.63 12.35
CA GLY A 50 -6.80 -22.95 13.78
C GLY A 50 -7.98 -22.29 14.49
N ALA A 51 -8.02 -22.49 15.83
CA ALA A 51 -9.17 -22.13 16.65
C ALA A 51 -9.48 -20.62 16.71
N GLY A 52 -8.49 -19.77 16.44
CA GLY A 52 -8.67 -18.31 16.41
C GLY A 52 -9.26 -17.75 15.12
N VAL A 53 -9.55 -18.60 14.12
CA VAL A 53 -10.15 -18.15 12.86
C VAL A 53 -11.63 -17.84 13.06
N ALA A 54 -12.03 -16.63 12.71
CA ALA A 54 -13.42 -16.17 12.83
C ALA A 54 -14.40 -16.99 11.97
N ARG A 55 -15.68 -16.93 12.31
CA ARG A 55 -16.74 -17.61 11.54
C ARG A 55 -16.96 -17.00 10.16
N GLY A 56 -16.68 -15.71 10.00
CA GLY A 56 -16.84 -14.97 8.76
C GLY A 56 -17.16 -13.50 9.00
N TYR A 57 -17.55 -12.82 7.94
CA TYR A 57 -18.02 -11.43 7.98
C TYR A 57 -19.53 -11.37 8.21
N LEU A 58 -19.96 -10.55 9.15
CA LEU A 58 -21.38 -10.35 9.47
C LEU A 58 -22.13 -9.82 8.23
N ASN A 59 -23.24 -10.49 7.87
CA ASN A 59 -24.11 -10.12 6.75
C ASN A 59 -23.39 -10.02 5.38
N ARG A 60 -22.25 -10.72 5.21
CA ARG A 60 -21.46 -10.76 3.97
C ARG A 60 -21.10 -12.20 3.59
N PRO A 61 -22.08 -13.03 3.19
CA PRO A 61 -21.85 -14.45 2.92
C PRO A 61 -20.91 -14.67 1.73
N GLU A 62 -20.95 -13.83 0.71
CA GLU A 62 -20.08 -13.94 -0.46
C GLU A 62 -18.63 -13.66 -0.12
N LEU A 63 -18.36 -12.54 0.58
CA LEU A 63 -17.03 -12.20 1.05
C LEU A 63 -16.51 -13.25 2.05
N THR A 64 -17.38 -13.83 2.86
CA THR A 64 -17.02 -14.93 3.75
C THR A 64 -16.54 -16.13 2.97
N ARG A 65 -17.26 -16.56 1.93
CA ARG A 65 -16.86 -17.69 1.07
C ARG A 65 -15.56 -17.44 0.31
N GLU A 66 -15.31 -16.19 -0.07
CA GLU A 66 -14.07 -15.80 -0.76
C GLU A 66 -12.84 -15.85 0.17
N ARG A 67 -13.01 -15.38 1.41
CA ARG A 67 -11.89 -15.17 2.33
C ARG A 67 -11.70 -16.30 3.35
N PHE A 68 -12.74 -17.08 3.65
CA PHE A 68 -12.69 -18.20 4.57
C PHE A 68 -12.96 -19.49 3.78
N ILE A 69 -11.87 -20.18 3.48
CA ILE A 69 -11.89 -21.41 2.67
C ILE A 69 -11.69 -22.65 3.58
N ASP A 70 -11.99 -23.82 3.04
CA ASP A 70 -11.67 -25.07 3.73
C ASP A 70 -10.15 -25.24 3.86
N ASP A 71 -9.73 -25.78 5.01
CA ASP A 71 -8.32 -26.08 5.28
C ASP A 71 -7.95 -27.41 4.63
N PRO A 72 -7.09 -27.41 3.60
CA PRO A 72 -6.68 -28.65 2.94
C PRO A 72 -5.74 -29.51 3.79
N PHE A 73 -5.20 -28.97 4.88
CA PHE A 73 -4.21 -29.64 5.73
C PHE A 73 -4.85 -30.20 7.03
N VAL A 74 -6.02 -29.71 7.42
CA VAL A 74 -6.73 -30.11 8.64
C VAL A 74 -8.18 -30.40 8.33
N ALA A 75 -8.59 -31.67 8.48
CA ALA A 75 -9.96 -32.10 8.21
C ALA A 75 -10.99 -31.29 9.04
N GLY A 76 -11.96 -30.68 8.38
CA GLY A 76 -12.97 -29.83 9.00
C GLY A 76 -12.43 -28.47 9.47
N GLY A 77 -11.17 -28.17 9.22
CA GLY A 77 -10.56 -26.89 9.51
C GLY A 77 -10.94 -25.81 8.49
N ARG A 78 -10.60 -24.57 8.81
CA ARG A 78 -10.82 -23.41 7.94
C ARG A 78 -9.57 -22.54 7.89
N LEU A 79 -9.29 -22.00 6.71
CA LEU A 79 -8.25 -21.01 6.49
C LEU A 79 -8.85 -19.65 6.21
N TYR A 80 -8.29 -18.63 6.84
CA TYR A 80 -8.53 -17.24 6.47
C TYR A 80 -7.45 -16.77 5.51
N LYS A 81 -7.85 -16.36 4.33
CA LYS A 81 -7.02 -15.75 3.30
C LYS A 81 -6.77 -14.30 3.64
N THR A 82 -5.53 -13.96 4.07
CA THR A 82 -5.23 -12.64 4.62
C THR A 82 -5.07 -11.55 3.54
N GLY A 83 -4.62 -11.92 2.36
CA GLY A 83 -4.17 -10.99 1.31
C GLY A 83 -2.77 -10.43 1.57
N ASP A 84 -2.09 -10.86 2.62
CA ASP A 84 -0.72 -10.46 2.92
C ASP A 84 0.26 -11.39 2.21
N LEU A 85 1.35 -10.84 1.66
CA LEU A 85 2.48 -11.59 1.14
C LEU A 85 3.53 -11.77 2.23
N ALA A 86 4.02 -12.99 2.34
CA ALA A 86 5.03 -13.35 3.33
C ALA A 86 5.98 -14.40 2.77
N ARG A 87 7.08 -14.63 3.48
CA ARG A 87 7.96 -15.78 3.29
C ARG A 87 8.50 -16.29 4.62
N TRP A 88 8.79 -17.58 4.66
CA TRP A 88 9.52 -18.17 5.77
C TRP A 88 11.00 -17.84 5.65
N ARG A 89 11.59 -17.37 6.73
CA ARG A 89 13.03 -17.16 6.86
C ARG A 89 13.68 -18.45 7.36
N THR A 90 15.00 -18.56 7.18
CA THR A 90 15.79 -19.69 7.66
C THR A 90 15.83 -19.83 9.19
N ASP A 91 15.52 -18.75 9.93
CA ASP A 91 15.39 -18.76 11.39
C ASP A 91 13.98 -19.18 11.88
N GLY A 92 13.11 -19.64 10.98
CA GLY A 92 11.76 -20.10 11.28
C GLY A 92 10.76 -18.96 11.54
N LYS A 93 11.14 -17.69 11.34
CA LYS A 93 10.25 -16.55 11.45
C LYS A 93 9.62 -16.20 10.10
N LEU A 94 8.42 -15.64 10.14
CA LEU A 94 7.79 -15.02 8.97
C LEU A 94 8.30 -13.61 8.77
N GLU A 95 8.48 -13.24 7.52
CA GLU A 95 8.78 -11.92 7.05
C GLU A 95 7.62 -11.41 6.20
N TYR A 96 7.11 -10.20 6.53
CA TYR A 96 6.03 -9.55 5.79
C TYR A 96 6.60 -8.81 4.58
N LEU A 97 6.01 -9.04 3.41
CA LEU A 97 6.48 -8.50 2.13
C LEU A 97 5.48 -7.52 1.47
N GLY A 98 4.41 -7.20 2.17
CA GLY A 98 3.36 -6.34 1.64
C GLY A 98 2.06 -7.09 1.40
N ARG A 99 1.20 -6.55 0.52
CA ARG A 99 -0.09 -7.16 0.18
C ARG A 99 -0.15 -7.56 -1.28
N ASN A 100 -0.93 -8.60 -1.58
CA ASN A 100 -1.25 -9.02 -2.94
C ASN A 100 -2.56 -8.39 -3.45
N ASP A 101 -3.33 -7.76 -2.57
CA ASP A 101 -4.47 -6.95 -2.91
C ASP A 101 -4.09 -5.45 -2.93
N PHE A 102 -4.98 -4.62 -3.46
CA PHE A 102 -4.75 -3.18 -3.60
C PHE A 102 -5.02 -2.38 -2.32
N GLN A 103 -5.17 -3.08 -1.19
CA GLN A 103 -5.39 -2.43 0.09
C GLN A 103 -4.12 -1.78 0.61
N VAL A 104 -4.21 -0.54 1.05
CA VAL A 104 -3.07 0.22 1.59
C VAL A 104 -3.33 0.67 3.02
N LYS A 105 -2.25 0.85 3.78
CA LYS A 105 -2.30 1.49 5.09
C LYS A 105 -1.66 2.87 4.98
N ILE A 106 -2.45 3.92 5.22
CA ILE A 106 -1.99 5.32 5.23
C ILE A 106 -2.43 5.95 6.54
N ARG A 107 -1.49 6.50 7.30
CA ARG A 107 -1.75 7.15 8.62
C ARG A 107 -2.54 6.25 9.58
N GLY A 108 -2.32 4.94 9.55
CA GLY A 108 -3.04 3.97 10.37
C GLY A 108 -4.41 3.53 9.85
N PHE A 109 -4.96 4.21 8.83
CA PHE A 109 -6.21 3.80 8.20
C PHE A 109 -5.98 2.71 7.17
N ARG A 110 -6.87 1.71 7.19
CA ARG A 110 -6.92 0.64 6.19
C ARG A 110 -7.84 1.09 5.06
N ILE A 111 -7.29 1.28 3.87
CA ILE A 111 -7.97 1.88 2.72
C ILE A 111 -8.08 0.86 1.61
N GLU A 112 -9.31 0.62 1.15
CA GLU A 112 -9.63 -0.18 -0.02
C GLU A 112 -9.62 0.73 -1.26
N LEU A 113 -8.56 0.65 -2.08
CA LEU A 113 -8.45 1.52 -3.27
C LEU A 113 -9.61 1.31 -4.24
N GLY A 114 -10.12 0.08 -4.36
CA GLY A 114 -11.27 -0.25 -5.21
C GLY A 114 -12.57 0.45 -4.80
N GLU A 115 -12.76 0.78 -3.52
CA GLU A 115 -13.90 1.57 -3.06
C GLU A 115 -13.84 3.00 -3.60
N ILE A 116 -12.66 3.60 -3.56
CA ILE A 116 -12.42 4.94 -4.12
C ILE A 116 -12.64 4.92 -5.64
N GLU A 117 -12.06 3.94 -6.33
CA GLU A 117 -12.22 3.74 -7.77
C GLU A 117 -13.71 3.61 -8.15
N ALA A 118 -14.48 2.81 -7.40
CA ALA A 118 -15.90 2.61 -7.63
C ALA A 118 -16.74 3.90 -7.44
N GLN A 119 -16.34 4.78 -6.55
CA GLN A 119 -17.03 6.08 -6.38
C GLN A 119 -16.65 7.06 -7.49
N LEU A 120 -15.38 7.15 -7.86
CA LEU A 120 -14.91 8.04 -8.90
C LEU A 120 -15.42 7.63 -10.30
N ALA A 121 -15.57 6.35 -10.55
CA ALA A 121 -16.13 5.81 -11.81
C ALA A 121 -17.58 6.25 -12.09
N LYS A 122 -18.32 6.73 -11.07
CA LYS A 122 -19.69 7.25 -11.22
C LYS A 122 -19.75 8.66 -11.82
N VAL A 123 -18.63 9.36 -11.87
CA VAL A 123 -18.57 10.73 -12.39
C VAL A 123 -18.67 10.71 -13.91
N ALA A 124 -19.57 11.55 -14.45
CA ALA A 124 -19.74 11.67 -15.89
C ALA A 124 -18.42 12.06 -16.57
N GLY A 125 -18.09 11.40 -17.68
CA GLY A 125 -16.86 11.64 -18.42
C GLY A 125 -15.66 10.79 -17.97
N VAL A 126 -15.75 10.05 -16.88
CA VAL A 126 -14.74 9.02 -16.52
C VAL A 126 -14.97 7.78 -17.38
N ARG A 127 -13.93 7.33 -18.09
CA ARG A 127 -13.94 6.03 -18.79
C ARG A 127 -13.41 4.94 -17.87
N GLU A 128 -12.25 5.19 -17.30
CA GLU A 128 -11.59 4.28 -16.36
C GLU A 128 -10.87 5.09 -15.30
N VAL A 129 -10.72 4.54 -14.10
CA VAL A 129 -10.02 5.16 -12.99
C VAL A 129 -9.22 4.12 -12.22
N VAL A 130 -8.02 4.50 -11.80
CA VAL A 130 -7.13 3.69 -10.95
C VAL A 130 -6.59 4.58 -9.85
N VAL A 131 -6.62 4.11 -8.62
CA VAL A 131 -6.08 4.82 -7.47
C VAL A 131 -4.82 4.11 -6.98
N LEU A 132 -3.76 4.87 -6.75
CA LEU A 132 -2.48 4.37 -6.24
C LEU A 132 -2.06 5.13 -4.98
N ALA A 133 -1.38 4.43 -4.07
CA ALA A 133 -0.63 5.08 -3.01
C ALA A 133 0.79 5.36 -3.51
N ARG A 134 1.15 6.64 -3.58
CA ARG A 134 2.48 7.11 -3.99
C ARG A 134 3.20 7.71 -2.78
N ASP A 135 4.51 7.56 -2.75
CA ASP A 135 5.35 8.20 -1.74
C ASP A 135 5.44 9.70 -2.02
N SER A 136 5.36 10.51 -0.97
CA SER A 136 5.30 11.98 -1.05
C SER A 136 6.56 12.63 -1.65
N ALA A 137 7.67 11.89 -1.80
CA ALA A 137 8.94 12.38 -2.33
C ALA A 137 9.09 12.31 -3.87
N ALA A 138 8.11 11.80 -4.62
CA ALA A 138 8.13 11.88 -6.07
C ALA A 138 7.59 13.25 -6.49
N GLU A 139 8.48 14.20 -6.75
CA GLU A 139 8.14 15.49 -7.35
C GLU A 139 7.44 15.25 -8.68
N VAL A 140 6.20 15.74 -8.77
CA VAL A 140 5.51 15.88 -10.04
C VAL A 140 6.26 16.95 -10.82
N HIS A 141 6.96 16.56 -11.87
CA HIS A 141 7.48 17.51 -12.87
C HIS A 141 6.27 18.15 -13.55
N ASP A 142 5.88 19.30 -13.04
CA ASP A 142 4.92 20.17 -13.70
C ASP A 142 5.67 20.91 -14.82
N SER A 143 5.51 20.41 -16.05
CA SER A 143 5.97 21.12 -17.24
C SER A 143 4.91 22.15 -17.65
N ALA A 144 4.84 23.24 -16.89
CA ALA A 144 4.17 24.45 -17.33
C ALA A 144 5.22 25.54 -17.50
N THR A 145 5.49 25.82 -18.76
CA THR A 145 6.20 26.95 -19.32
C THR A 145 5.85 28.26 -18.63
N GLU A 146 6.83 28.95 -18.05
CA GLU A 146 6.71 30.40 -17.93
C GLU A 146 8.06 31.05 -18.19
N HIS A 147 8.08 31.83 -19.28
CA HIS A 147 9.10 32.80 -19.63
C HIS A 147 9.07 33.98 -18.69
N ALA A 148 10.19 34.37 -18.14
CA ALA A 148 10.62 35.78 -18.07
C ALA A 148 12.03 35.93 -17.50
N ALA A 149 12.83 36.66 -18.17
CA ALA A 149 14.24 36.98 -17.92
C ALA A 149 14.41 38.22 -16.99
N PRO A 150 15.59 38.80 -16.85
CA PRO A 150 16.34 38.85 -15.60
C PRO A 150 16.46 40.26 -15.02
N ASN A 151 16.83 40.44 -13.78
CA ASN A 151 17.74 41.54 -13.45
C ASN A 151 18.46 41.38 -12.12
N ALA A 152 19.67 41.89 -12.14
CA ALA A 152 20.79 41.89 -11.23
C ALA A 152 20.56 42.56 -9.86
N LEU A 153 21.33 42.16 -8.86
CA LEU A 153 22.31 42.92 -8.11
C LEU A 153 22.64 42.26 -6.75
N SER A 154 23.88 41.84 -6.60
CA SER A 154 24.53 41.57 -5.30
C SER A 154 24.78 42.86 -4.53
N PRO A 155 24.99 42.87 -3.19
CA PRO A 155 26.30 42.59 -2.64
C PRO A 155 26.34 41.82 -1.31
N SER A 156 27.47 41.12 -1.12
CA SER A 156 27.99 40.57 0.17
C SER A 156 28.66 41.69 1.00
N PRO A 157 29.32 41.40 2.17
CA PRO A 157 29.16 40.37 3.19
C PRO A 157 29.09 41.00 4.61
N GLU A 158 28.72 40.22 5.65
CA GLU A 158 29.36 40.38 6.95
C GLU A 158 29.27 39.11 7.82
N THR A 159 30.36 38.86 8.46
CA THR A 159 30.78 37.77 9.31
C THR A 159 30.05 37.77 10.65
N SER A 160 29.51 36.65 11.08
CA SER A 160 29.32 36.39 12.51
C SER A 160 29.42 34.89 12.81
N THR A 161 30.47 34.58 13.55
CA THR A 161 30.82 33.26 14.09
C THR A 161 29.85 32.92 15.23
N ALA A 162 29.02 31.88 15.04
CA ALA A 162 28.33 31.22 16.14
C ALA A 162 28.46 29.73 15.96
N THR A 163 29.29 29.12 16.81
CA THR A 163 29.47 27.69 16.95
C THR A 163 28.20 27.09 17.53
N ALA A 164 27.33 26.53 16.68
CA ALA A 164 26.21 25.72 17.11
C ALA A 164 26.53 24.26 16.83
N THR A 165 26.76 23.51 17.91
CA THR A 165 26.89 22.06 17.91
C THR A 165 25.51 21.47 17.49
N ALA A 166 25.37 21.21 16.21
CA ALA A 166 24.16 20.52 15.70
C ALA A 166 24.33 19.04 15.97
N THR A 167 23.67 18.55 17.00
CA THR A 167 23.39 17.15 17.19
C THR A 167 22.44 16.74 16.05
N ALA A 168 22.98 16.15 14.99
CA ALA A 168 22.21 15.62 13.89
C ALA A 168 21.47 14.36 14.39
N THR A 169 20.28 14.55 14.93
CA THR A 169 19.32 13.48 15.07
C THR A 169 18.85 13.14 13.66
N ALA A 170 19.39 12.06 13.09
CA ALA A 170 18.91 11.50 11.83
C ALA A 170 17.49 10.99 12.04
N THR A 171 16.51 11.88 11.91
CA THR A 171 15.10 11.51 11.76
C THR A 171 14.99 10.88 10.39
N ALA A 172 14.90 9.53 10.34
CA ALA A 172 14.50 8.83 9.14
C ALA A 172 13.14 9.42 8.74
N THR A 173 13.11 10.23 7.71
CA THR A 173 11.90 10.78 7.11
C THR A 173 11.10 9.59 6.56
N ALA A 174 10.16 9.12 7.35
CA ALA A 174 9.16 8.18 6.88
C ALA A 174 8.43 8.87 5.70
N THR A 175 8.67 8.41 4.49
CA THR A 175 8.05 8.92 3.28
C THR A 175 6.54 8.77 3.45
N GLU A 176 5.82 9.89 3.56
CA GLU A 176 4.39 9.87 3.80
C GLU A 176 3.68 9.43 2.50
N LYS A 177 2.89 8.34 2.57
CA LYS A 177 2.11 7.88 1.43
C LYS A 177 0.88 8.75 1.24
N ARG A 178 0.59 9.10 -0.02
CA ARG A 178 -0.60 9.84 -0.44
C ARG A 178 -1.39 9.07 -1.50
N LEU A 179 -2.69 9.26 -1.55
CA LEU A 179 -3.56 8.71 -2.59
C LEU A 179 -3.54 9.62 -3.82
N VAL A 180 -3.33 9.02 -4.99
CA VAL A 180 -3.40 9.69 -6.29
C VAL A 180 -4.37 8.92 -7.17
N ALA A 181 -5.37 9.60 -7.72
CA ALA A 181 -6.31 9.04 -8.67
C ALA A 181 -5.87 9.36 -10.10
N TYR A 182 -5.63 8.32 -10.90
CA TYR A 182 -5.38 8.42 -12.33
C TYR A 182 -6.67 8.07 -13.06
N TYR A 183 -7.03 8.81 -14.10
CA TYR A 183 -8.26 8.53 -14.85
C TYR A 183 -8.09 8.83 -16.33
N THR A 184 -8.92 8.18 -17.15
CA THR A 184 -9.07 8.46 -18.59
C THR A 184 -10.46 9.01 -18.85
N GLY A 185 -10.60 9.77 -19.94
CA GLY A 185 -11.84 10.42 -20.30
C GLY A 185 -11.81 11.93 -20.11
N ASP A 186 -12.98 12.59 -20.17
CA ASP A 186 -13.13 14.05 -20.17
C ASP A 186 -13.79 14.58 -18.90
N ALA A 187 -13.70 13.82 -17.81
CA ALA A 187 -14.27 14.23 -16.52
C ALA A 187 -13.56 15.46 -15.95
N ASP A 188 -14.35 16.37 -15.35
CA ASP A 188 -13.83 17.52 -14.65
C ASP A 188 -13.25 17.12 -13.29
N VAL A 189 -12.06 17.62 -12.96
CA VAL A 189 -11.37 17.35 -11.68
C VAL A 189 -12.19 17.87 -10.48
N ALA A 190 -12.92 19.00 -10.65
CA ALA A 190 -13.77 19.53 -9.59
C ALA A 190 -14.92 18.57 -9.28
N ALA A 191 -15.51 17.95 -10.30
CA ALA A 191 -16.56 16.94 -10.13
C ALA A 191 -16.03 15.67 -9.44
N LEU A 192 -14.83 15.21 -9.81
CA LEU A 192 -14.17 14.07 -9.14
C LEU A 192 -13.90 14.34 -7.66
N ARG A 193 -13.42 15.55 -7.32
CA ARG A 193 -13.19 15.96 -5.92
C ARG A 193 -14.49 16.04 -5.14
N ALA A 194 -15.53 16.64 -5.72
CA ALA A 194 -16.84 16.74 -5.09
C ALA A 194 -17.44 15.35 -4.82
N GLN A 195 -17.40 14.45 -5.79
CA GLN A 195 -17.87 13.08 -5.64
C GLN A 195 -17.13 12.35 -4.52
N ALA A 196 -15.78 12.44 -4.50
CA ALA A 196 -14.97 11.82 -3.45
C ALA A 196 -15.30 12.41 -2.07
N ALA A 197 -15.35 13.73 -1.93
CA ALA A 197 -15.62 14.40 -0.66
C ALA A 197 -17.03 14.13 -0.11
N GLN A 198 -18.01 13.91 -0.99
CA GLN A 198 -19.39 13.65 -0.60
C GLN A 198 -19.62 12.19 -0.16
N HIS A 199 -18.91 11.22 -0.74
CA HIS A 199 -19.23 9.80 -0.59
C HIS A 199 -18.15 8.99 0.12
N LEU A 200 -16.97 9.57 0.37
CA LEU A 200 -15.85 8.90 1.02
C LEU A 200 -15.43 9.62 2.31
N PRO A 201 -14.96 8.90 3.30
CA PRO A 201 -14.29 9.49 4.46
C PRO A 201 -13.08 10.33 4.02
N SER A 202 -12.76 11.39 4.76
CA SER A 202 -11.68 12.33 4.42
C SER A 202 -10.31 11.67 4.19
N TYR A 203 -10.00 10.59 4.91
CA TYR A 203 -8.76 9.84 4.76
C TYR A 203 -8.69 8.98 3.48
N MET A 204 -9.82 8.80 2.79
CA MET A 204 -9.92 8.08 1.50
C MET A 204 -9.98 9.01 0.29
N VAL A 205 -10.09 10.32 0.50
CA VAL A 205 -10.12 11.31 -0.59
C VAL A 205 -8.73 11.45 -1.21
N PRO A 206 -8.57 11.21 -2.53
CA PRO A 206 -7.28 11.39 -3.19
C PRO A 206 -6.77 12.83 -3.09
N SER A 207 -5.47 12.98 -2.82
CA SER A 207 -4.81 14.28 -2.75
C SER A 207 -4.53 14.89 -4.13
N ALA A 208 -4.42 14.03 -5.16
CA ALA A 208 -4.18 14.46 -6.53
C ALA A 208 -5.01 13.64 -7.52
N TYR A 209 -5.37 14.26 -8.64
CA TYR A 209 -6.12 13.68 -9.74
C TYR A 209 -5.33 13.94 -11.03
N VAL A 210 -4.95 12.89 -11.73
CA VAL A 210 -4.11 12.95 -12.92
C VAL A 210 -4.88 12.36 -14.09
N ARG A 211 -5.14 13.16 -15.11
CA ARG A 211 -5.73 12.69 -16.36
C ARG A 211 -4.66 12.04 -17.22
N LEU A 212 -4.98 10.89 -17.77
CA LEU A 212 -4.15 10.18 -18.74
C LEU A 212 -4.90 10.08 -20.07
N ASP A 213 -4.18 10.23 -21.17
CA ASP A 213 -4.75 10.01 -22.51
C ASP A 213 -4.93 8.52 -22.79
N ALA A 214 -4.00 7.70 -22.31
CA ALA A 214 -4.04 6.25 -22.38
C ALA A 214 -3.32 5.63 -21.18
N TRP A 215 -3.71 4.40 -20.84
CA TRP A 215 -3.04 3.66 -19.78
C TRP A 215 -1.66 3.16 -20.22
N PRO A 216 -0.63 3.28 -19.37
CA PRO A 216 0.62 2.57 -19.59
C PRO A 216 0.36 1.06 -19.46
N LEU A 217 0.76 0.32 -20.50
CA LEU A 217 0.58 -1.13 -20.55
C LEU A 217 1.93 -1.83 -20.49
N THR A 218 1.98 -2.93 -19.77
CA THR A 218 3.11 -3.87 -19.83
C THR A 218 3.19 -4.53 -21.21
N PRO A 219 4.32 -5.17 -21.59
CA PRO A 219 4.44 -5.90 -22.86
C PRO A 219 3.35 -6.96 -23.06
N ASN A 220 2.75 -7.45 -21.99
CA ASN A 220 1.67 -8.44 -22.02
C ASN A 220 0.26 -7.78 -22.06
N GLY A 221 0.15 -6.49 -22.32
CA GLY A 221 -1.12 -5.77 -22.42
C GLY A 221 -1.86 -5.54 -21.11
N LYS A 222 -1.21 -5.75 -19.96
CA LYS A 222 -1.79 -5.46 -18.63
C LYS A 222 -1.40 -4.05 -18.19
N LEU A 223 -2.26 -3.41 -17.39
CA LEU A 223 -1.96 -2.10 -16.79
C LEU A 223 -0.63 -2.13 -16.01
N ASP A 224 0.29 -1.25 -16.39
CA ASP A 224 1.53 -1.04 -15.65
C ASP A 224 1.30 0.00 -14.53
N ARG A 225 1.13 -0.48 -13.32
CA ARG A 225 0.92 0.37 -12.14
C ARG A 225 2.21 1.01 -11.60
N ARG A 226 3.37 0.69 -12.18
CA ARG A 226 4.68 1.22 -11.78
C ARG A 226 5.20 2.32 -12.69
N ALA A 227 4.61 2.45 -13.86
CA ALA A 227 4.94 3.51 -14.82
C ALA A 227 4.66 4.92 -14.28
#